data_d9a7fb81c33c1f026bc5f1d7310087f7
#
_entry.id   d9a7fb81c33c1f026bc5f1d7310087f7
#
_cell.length_a   1.000
_cell.length_b   1.000
_cell.length_c   1.000
_cell.angle_alpha   90.00
_cell.angle_beta   90.00
_cell.angle_gamma   90.00
#
_symmetry.space_group_name_H-M   'P 1'
#
loop_
_entity.id
_entity.type
_entity.pdbx_description
1 polymer ?
#
loop_
_entity_poly.entity_id
_entity_poly.type
_entity_poly.pdbx_seq_one_letter_code
_entity_poly.pdbx_strand_id
1 'polypeptide(L)'
;MRESFEISLAFCWCLTDVAPEEGLQRVRAAGFDGIELWPDDLRRFGAQRWAGLLQNAGLRCVQLCPYFDFVSGTKSKGWNEEHFTEFLHAALVMGCNRLRVFTGPPWGPGRIGSAQATVEQWTASILGLREFCDVASEHGIELCLECHEGGLMDTSHGALRLLHEVSSKNLTVNLQLPLVGEHWCDSVDRLAAYTRHIHLHNWTSGLGVGDLTFIDEGAFDWAPVLTRLRERGCPSVCLSVEHATHDGRHDPLETVRRDGRYLSTLWNSVLRPTYAH
;
A
#
# COMPACT_ATOMS: atom_id res chain seq x y z
N MET A 1 8.29 27.75 -4.51
CA MET A 1 8.98 26.61 -5.12
C MET A 1 7.97 25.48 -5.17
N ARG A 2 7.70 24.88 -6.32
CA ARG A 2 6.90 23.63 -6.36
C ARG A 2 7.80 22.56 -5.78
N GLU A 3 7.38 21.94 -4.67
CA GLU A 3 8.04 20.76 -4.15
C GLU A 3 8.15 19.74 -5.28
N SER A 4 9.31 19.10 -5.42
CA SER A 4 9.51 18.06 -6.43
C SER A 4 8.63 16.87 -6.06
N PHE A 5 7.74 16.49 -6.97
CA PHE A 5 6.98 15.24 -6.83
C PHE A 5 7.95 14.07 -6.86
N GLU A 6 8.04 13.34 -5.76
CA GLU A 6 8.97 12.23 -5.62
C GLU A 6 8.21 10.90 -5.71
N ILE A 7 8.78 9.94 -6.42
CA ILE A 7 8.28 8.57 -6.49
C ILE A 7 9.38 7.63 -6.02
N SER A 8 9.00 6.58 -5.31
CA SER A 8 9.84 5.41 -5.06
C SER A 8 9.15 4.16 -5.59
N LEU A 9 9.92 3.14 -5.92
CA LEU A 9 9.42 1.88 -6.44
C LEU A 9 9.59 0.79 -5.38
N ALA A 10 8.54 0.01 -5.17
CA ALA A 10 8.55 -1.10 -4.24
C ALA A 10 7.93 -2.36 -4.83
N PHE A 11 8.20 -3.47 -4.19
CA PHE A 11 7.67 -4.78 -4.51
C PHE A 11 7.10 -5.43 -3.26
N CYS A 12 5.86 -5.88 -3.32
CA CYS A 12 5.26 -6.69 -2.27
C CYS A 12 5.96 -8.04 -2.25
N TRP A 13 6.61 -8.36 -1.14
CA TRP A 13 7.44 -9.56 -1.05
C TRP A 13 6.61 -10.84 -1.21
N CYS A 14 6.97 -11.65 -2.18
CA CYS A 14 6.37 -12.97 -2.43
C CYS A 14 7.39 -14.01 -2.92
N LEU A 15 8.70 -13.68 -2.84
CA LEU A 15 9.78 -14.56 -3.31
C LEU A 15 10.11 -15.61 -2.23
N THR A 16 9.16 -16.50 -1.93
CA THR A 16 9.27 -17.47 -0.85
C THR A 16 10.10 -18.69 -1.21
N ASP A 17 10.25 -18.97 -2.51
CA ASP A 17 10.93 -20.16 -3.03
C ASP A 17 12.41 -19.94 -3.34
N VAL A 18 12.90 -18.72 -3.13
CA VAL A 18 14.33 -18.37 -3.27
C VAL A 18 14.90 -17.91 -1.93
N ALA A 19 16.23 -18.00 -1.78
CA ALA A 19 16.88 -17.43 -0.62
C ALA A 19 16.63 -15.92 -0.55
N PRO A 20 16.26 -15.33 0.61
CA PRO A 20 15.92 -13.92 0.70
C PRO A 20 17.07 -13.01 0.23
N GLU A 21 18.32 -13.39 0.43
CA GLU A 21 19.48 -12.67 -0.06
C GLU A 21 19.49 -12.57 -1.59
N GLU A 22 19.20 -13.65 -2.29
CA GLU A 22 19.10 -13.69 -3.75
C GLU A 22 17.90 -12.89 -4.23
N GLY A 23 16.72 -13.12 -3.63
CA GLY A 23 15.48 -12.42 -3.98
C GLY A 23 15.65 -10.90 -3.87
N LEU A 24 16.23 -10.40 -2.78
CA LEU A 24 16.48 -8.97 -2.57
C LEU A 24 17.47 -8.40 -3.59
N GLN A 25 18.50 -9.14 -3.97
CA GLN A 25 19.42 -8.73 -5.02
C GLN A 25 18.71 -8.60 -6.38
N ARG A 26 17.78 -9.52 -6.70
CA ARG A 26 16.95 -9.44 -7.93
C ARG A 26 16.03 -8.22 -7.91
N VAL A 27 15.37 -7.97 -6.78
CA VAL A 27 14.52 -6.78 -6.59
C VAL A 27 15.34 -5.50 -6.77
N ARG A 28 16.52 -5.41 -6.16
CA ARG A 28 17.40 -4.25 -6.30
C ARG A 28 17.89 -4.05 -7.75
N ALA A 29 18.30 -5.14 -8.40
CA ALA A 29 18.77 -5.11 -9.79
C ALA A 29 17.68 -4.70 -10.80
N ALA A 30 16.41 -4.95 -10.48
CA ALA A 30 15.27 -4.53 -11.28
C ALA A 30 14.90 -3.04 -11.10
N GLY A 31 15.57 -2.31 -10.20
CA GLY A 31 15.40 -0.87 -10.03
C GLY A 31 14.44 -0.47 -8.90
N PHE A 32 13.99 -1.42 -8.08
CA PHE A 32 13.19 -1.10 -6.91
C PHE A 32 14.04 -0.47 -5.78
N ASP A 33 13.42 0.39 -5.00
CA ASP A 33 14.02 1.08 -3.85
C ASP A 33 13.75 0.34 -2.53
N GLY A 34 12.74 -0.52 -2.51
CA GLY A 34 12.36 -1.25 -1.32
C GLY A 34 11.33 -2.36 -1.53
N ILE A 35 10.94 -2.94 -0.43
CA ILE A 35 9.91 -3.98 -0.37
C ILE A 35 8.85 -3.66 0.68
N GLU A 36 7.70 -4.31 0.53
CA GLU A 36 6.70 -4.44 1.59
C GLU A 36 6.74 -5.85 2.16
N LEU A 37 6.42 -5.98 3.45
CA LEU A 37 6.36 -7.25 4.14
C LEU A 37 4.99 -7.50 4.77
N TRP A 38 4.50 -8.71 4.55
CA TRP A 38 3.30 -9.26 5.16
C TRP A 38 3.62 -9.86 6.54
N PRO A 39 2.62 -10.13 7.39
CA PRO A 39 2.84 -10.70 8.71
C PRO A 39 3.65 -12.00 8.71
N ASP A 40 3.33 -12.91 7.80
CA ASP A 40 3.99 -14.22 7.74
C ASP A 40 5.46 -14.10 7.30
N ASP A 41 5.75 -13.22 6.34
CA ASP A 41 7.12 -12.95 5.90
C ASP A 41 7.94 -12.31 7.01
N LEU A 42 7.36 -11.33 7.71
CA LEU A 42 8.00 -10.69 8.84
C LEU A 42 8.33 -11.72 9.94
N ARG A 43 7.37 -12.55 10.31
CA ARG A 43 7.53 -13.55 11.39
C ARG A 43 8.47 -14.67 11.01
N ARG A 44 8.56 -15.03 9.73
CA ARG A 44 9.44 -16.10 9.24
C ARG A 44 10.91 -15.87 9.56
N PHE A 45 11.38 -14.62 9.50
CA PHE A 45 12.77 -14.27 9.73
C PHE A 45 12.98 -13.31 10.92
N GLY A 46 11.95 -12.60 11.34
CA GLY A 46 11.99 -11.57 12.35
C GLY A 46 12.57 -10.24 11.86
N ALA A 47 12.16 -9.15 12.51
CA ALA A 47 12.50 -7.78 12.11
C ALA A 47 14.02 -7.51 12.05
N GLN A 48 14.78 -8.01 13.01
CA GLN A 48 16.23 -7.79 13.07
C GLN A 48 16.98 -8.41 11.88
N ARG A 49 16.56 -9.64 11.47
CA ARG A 49 17.16 -10.28 10.30
C ARG A 49 16.76 -9.58 9.01
N TRP A 50 15.50 -9.20 8.87
CA TRP A 50 15.06 -8.41 7.72
C TRP A 50 15.79 -7.08 7.59
N ALA A 51 16.00 -6.36 8.70
CA ALA A 51 16.78 -5.12 8.70
C ALA A 51 18.19 -5.32 8.13
N GLY A 52 18.89 -6.37 8.57
CA GLY A 52 20.23 -6.71 8.07
C GLY A 52 20.22 -7.11 6.59
N LEU A 53 19.26 -7.92 6.16
CA LEU A 53 19.12 -8.35 4.77
C LEU A 53 18.87 -7.16 3.84
N LEU A 54 17.96 -6.26 4.20
CA LEU A 54 17.62 -5.07 3.43
C LEU A 54 18.80 -4.10 3.35
N GLN A 55 19.49 -3.86 4.47
CA GLN A 55 20.69 -3.03 4.50
C GLN A 55 21.77 -3.57 3.54
N ASN A 56 22.03 -4.87 3.58
CA ASN A 56 23.02 -5.51 2.71
C ASN A 56 22.63 -5.44 1.22
N ALA A 57 21.36 -5.47 0.90
CA ALA A 57 20.86 -5.35 -0.45
C ALA A 57 20.74 -3.89 -0.94
N GLY A 58 20.90 -2.90 -0.06
CA GLY A 58 20.65 -1.48 -0.38
C GLY A 58 19.18 -1.19 -0.67
N LEU A 59 18.27 -1.91 -0.02
CA LEU A 59 16.83 -1.75 -0.11
C LEU A 59 16.26 -1.26 1.24
N ARG A 60 15.05 -0.71 1.20
CA ARG A 60 14.30 -0.27 2.39
C ARG A 60 13.07 -1.15 2.61
N CYS A 61 12.62 -1.26 3.85
CA CYS A 61 11.23 -1.62 4.13
C CYS A 61 10.39 -0.36 3.95
N VAL A 62 9.54 -0.31 2.94
CA VAL A 62 8.74 0.89 2.63
C VAL A 62 7.41 0.89 3.35
N GLN A 63 6.89 -0.29 3.66
CA GLN A 63 5.65 -0.48 4.40
C GLN A 63 5.63 -1.87 5.04
N LEU A 64 5.12 -1.97 6.26
CA LEU A 64 4.69 -3.22 6.86
C LEU A 64 3.17 -3.33 6.76
N CYS A 65 2.67 -4.54 6.50
CA CYS A 65 1.29 -4.79 6.11
C CYS A 65 0.50 -5.60 7.14
N PRO A 66 0.36 -5.15 8.41
CA PRO A 66 -0.48 -5.83 9.38
C PRO A 66 -1.97 -5.78 9.00
N TYR A 67 -2.77 -6.60 9.67
CA TYR A 67 -4.22 -6.60 9.56
C TYR A 67 -4.83 -6.19 10.89
N PHE A 68 -5.87 -5.34 10.81
CA PHE A 68 -6.63 -4.88 11.95
C PHE A 68 -8.13 -5.05 11.71
N ASP A 69 -8.89 -5.19 12.78
CA ASP A 69 -10.34 -5.29 12.74
C ASP A 69 -10.95 -4.32 13.75
N PHE A 70 -11.19 -3.10 13.33
CA PHE A 70 -11.85 -2.07 14.15
C PHE A 70 -13.38 -2.20 14.10
N VAL A 71 -13.95 -2.69 12.98
CA VAL A 71 -15.42 -2.80 12.83
C VAL A 71 -16.05 -3.78 13.81
N SER A 72 -15.31 -4.74 14.34
CA SER A 72 -15.75 -5.63 15.42
C SER A 72 -15.69 -4.98 16.80
N GLY A 73 -15.19 -3.76 16.92
CA GLY A 73 -15.17 -2.97 18.15
C GLY A 73 -14.39 -3.65 19.26
N THR A 74 -15.02 -3.75 20.44
CA THR A 74 -14.37 -4.32 21.64
C THR A 74 -13.98 -5.79 21.52
N LYS A 75 -14.58 -6.54 20.58
CA LYS A 75 -14.27 -7.97 20.39
C LYS A 75 -12.87 -8.22 19.83
N SER A 76 -12.37 -7.29 19.04
CA SER A 76 -11.04 -7.38 18.41
C SER A 76 -9.99 -6.47 19.06
N LYS A 77 -10.38 -5.70 20.10
CA LYS A 77 -9.50 -4.68 20.68
C LYS A 77 -8.15 -5.25 21.13
N GLY A 78 -8.14 -6.29 21.94
CA GLY A 78 -6.90 -6.90 22.45
C GLY A 78 -6.00 -7.46 21.33
N TRP A 79 -6.62 -8.07 20.32
CA TRP A 79 -5.88 -8.56 19.13
C TRP A 79 -5.28 -7.40 18.33
N ASN A 80 -6.01 -6.32 18.11
CA ASN A 80 -5.51 -5.12 17.43
C ASN A 80 -4.33 -4.50 18.19
N GLU A 81 -4.41 -4.37 19.51
CA GLU A 81 -3.37 -3.79 20.35
C GLU A 81 -2.08 -4.64 20.33
N GLU A 82 -2.21 -5.96 20.43
CA GLU A 82 -1.07 -6.87 20.33
C GLU A 82 -0.37 -6.78 18.97
N HIS A 83 -1.14 -6.86 17.87
CA HIS A 83 -0.61 -6.74 16.52
C HIS A 83 0.01 -5.37 16.26
N PHE A 84 -0.63 -4.31 16.71
CA PHE A 84 -0.10 -2.97 16.55
C PHE A 84 1.25 -2.81 17.26
N THR A 85 1.38 -3.31 18.50
CA THR A 85 2.63 -3.29 19.26
C THR A 85 3.74 -4.09 18.57
N GLU A 86 3.42 -5.29 18.05
CA GLU A 86 4.35 -6.13 17.28
C GLU A 86 4.90 -5.38 16.06
N PHE A 87 3.99 -4.81 15.26
CA PHE A 87 4.37 -4.17 14.00
C PHE A 87 5.01 -2.80 14.18
N LEU A 88 4.62 -2.04 15.20
CA LEU A 88 5.28 -0.81 15.59
C LEU A 88 6.74 -1.07 15.97
N HIS A 89 6.98 -2.08 16.82
CA HIS A 89 8.34 -2.48 17.17
C HIS A 89 9.14 -2.93 15.95
N ALA A 90 8.56 -3.75 15.09
CA ALA A 90 9.22 -4.20 13.86
C ALA A 90 9.57 -3.03 12.94
N ALA A 91 8.67 -2.07 12.78
CA ALA A 91 8.90 -0.87 11.99
C ALA A 91 10.10 -0.05 12.51
N LEU A 92 10.19 0.14 13.83
CA LEU A 92 11.32 0.83 14.46
C LEU A 92 12.63 0.10 14.22
N VAL A 93 12.66 -1.22 14.39
CA VAL A 93 13.86 -2.04 14.16
C VAL A 93 14.33 -1.98 12.71
N MET A 94 13.39 -1.95 11.77
CA MET A 94 13.68 -1.98 10.33
C MET A 94 13.86 -0.59 9.72
N GLY A 95 13.63 0.48 10.48
CA GLY A 95 13.61 1.84 9.95
C GLY A 95 12.48 2.08 8.95
N CYS A 96 11.38 1.33 9.08
CA CYS A 96 10.18 1.49 8.28
C CYS A 96 9.30 2.59 8.88
N ASN A 97 8.89 3.55 8.08
CA ASN A 97 8.09 4.69 8.57
C ASN A 97 6.59 4.57 8.23
N ARG A 98 6.12 3.39 7.81
CA ARG A 98 4.73 3.23 7.39
C ARG A 98 4.16 1.87 7.79
N LEU A 99 2.96 1.89 8.37
CA LEU A 99 2.13 0.72 8.61
C LEU A 99 0.85 0.82 7.79
N ARG A 100 0.56 -0.21 7.01
CA ARG A 100 -0.74 -0.33 6.35
C ARG A 100 -1.84 -0.63 7.36
N VAL A 101 -3.02 -0.07 7.18
CA VAL A 101 -4.17 -0.35 8.04
C VAL A 101 -5.43 -0.62 7.23
N PHE A 102 -6.21 -1.60 7.71
CA PHE A 102 -7.59 -1.86 7.32
C PHE A 102 -8.55 -1.47 8.46
N THR A 103 -9.85 -1.36 8.15
CA THR A 103 -10.88 -1.14 9.17
C THR A 103 -11.54 -2.43 9.64
N GLY A 104 -11.40 -3.52 8.88
CA GLY A 104 -11.97 -4.83 9.18
C GLY A 104 -11.20 -5.95 8.49
N PRO A 105 -11.65 -7.20 8.61
CA PRO A 105 -11.00 -8.31 7.95
C PRO A 105 -10.99 -8.10 6.42
N PRO A 106 -9.84 -8.24 5.76
CA PRO A 106 -9.71 -7.93 4.32
C PRO A 106 -10.38 -8.98 3.43
N TRP A 107 -10.62 -10.18 3.94
CA TRP A 107 -11.30 -11.29 3.24
C TRP A 107 -12.11 -12.15 4.19
N GLY A 108 -12.96 -12.99 3.60
CA GLY A 108 -13.81 -13.90 4.36
C GLY A 108 -15.05 -13.24 4.97
N PRO A 109 -15.73 -13.96 5.88
CA PRO A 109 -16.90 -13.46 6.56
C PRO A 109 -16.52 -12.32 7.52
N GLY A 110 -17.37 -11.29 7.56
CA GLY A 110 -17.14 -10.10 8.40
C GLY A 110 -16.59 -8.89 7.64
N ARG A 111 -16.30 -8.99 6.35
CA ARG A 111 -16.02 -7.84 5.48
C ARG A 111 -17.23 -6.92 5.43
N ILE A 112 -17.02 -5.64 5.67
CA ILE A 112 -18.09 -4.64 5.69
C ILE A 112 -17.61 -3.43 4.91
N GLY A 113 -18.25 -3.19 3.76
CA GLY A 113 -18.00 -1.99 2.96
C GLY A 113 -18.66 -0.75 3.56
N SER A 114 -18.24 0.41 3.09
CA SER A 114 -18.70 1.71 3.60
C SER A 114 -20.23 1.88 3.57
N ALA A 115 -20.87 1.34 2.54
CA ALA A 115 -22.33 1.44 2.36
C ALA A 115 -23.16 0.55 3.31
N GLN A 116 -22.57 -0.52 3.85
CA GLN A 116 -23.24 -1.47 4.72
C GLN A 116 -22.92 -1.23 6.22
N ALA A 117 -21.91 -0.44 6.52
CA ALA A 117 -21.43 -0.24 7.88
C ALA A 117 -22.43 0.56 8.74
N THR A 118 -22.63 0.10 9.96
CA THR A 118 -23.44 0.81 10.96
C THR A 118 -22.68 2.02 11.56
N VAL A 119 -23.43 2.90 12.23
CA VAL A 119 -22.84 4.05 12.95
C VAL A 119 -21.82 3.60 14.00
N GLU A 120 -22.11 2.50 14.70
CA GLU A 120 -21.22 1.93 15.72
C GLU A 120 -19.92 1.44 15.12
N GLN A 121 -19.96 0.80 13.93
CA GLN A 121 -18.78 0.30 13.23
C GLN A 121 -17.90 1.44 12.72
N TRP A 122 -18.52 2.49 12.18
CA TRP A 122 -17.81 3.72 11.84
C TRP A 122 -17.15 4.35 13.06
N THR A 123 -17.89 4.50 14.15
CA THR A 123 -17.38 5.08 15.38
C THR A 123 -16.21 4.28 15.96
N ALA A 124 -16.34 2.95 16.02
CA ALA A 124 -15.28 2.08 16.52
C ALA A 124 -14.00 2.19 15.65
N SER A 125 -14.16 2.22 14.34
CA SER A 125 -13.02 2.37 13.41
C SER A 125 -12.34 3.74 13.55
N ILE A 126 -13.10 4.82 13.67
CA ILE A 126 -12.56 6.17 13.83
C ILE A 126 -11.78 6.30 15.14
N LEU A 127 -12.35 5.79 16.23
CA LEU A 127 -11.69 5.85 17.55
C LEU A 127 -10.43 4.99 17.59
N GLY A 128 -10.49 3.75 17.08
CA GLY A 128 -9.31 2.87 17.03
C GLY A 128 -8.20 3.39 16.13
N LEU A 129 -8.52 3.91 14.94
CA LEU A 129 -7.54 4.53 14.06
C LEU A 129 -6.91 5.77 14.69
N ARG A 130 -7.70 6.60 15.40
CA ARG A 130 -7.17 7.78 16.10
C ARG A 130 -6.17 7.39 17.18
N GLU A 131 -6.53 6.42 18.04
CA GLU A 131 -5.64 5.90 19.07
C GLU A 131 -4.32 5.40 18.48
N PHE A 132 -4.36 4.63 17.38
CA PHE A 132 -3.17 4.12 16.73
C PHE A 132 -2.36 5.22 16.03
N CYS A 133 -3.01 6.21 15.44
CA CYS A 133 -2.33 7.37 14.85
C CYS A 133 -1.55 8.18 15.92
N ASP A 134 -2.15 8.37 17.09
CA ASP A 134 -1.52 9.13 18.17
C ASP A 134 -0.23 8.42 18.61
N VAL A 135 -0.29 7.12 18.89
CA VAL A 135 0.89 6.33 19.28
C VAL A 135 1.92 6.25 18.16
N ALA A 136 1.51 5.96 16.92
CA ALA A 136 2.44 5.85 15.79
C ALA A 136 3.18 7.18 15.51
N SER A 137 2.49 8.31 15.68
CA SER A 137 3.05 9.64 15.45
C SER A 137 4.20 9.98 16.40
N GLU A 138 4.17 9.49 17.64
CA GLU A 138 5.25 9.67 18.61
C GLU A 138 6.56 9.02 18.15
N HIS A 139 6.46 8.06 17.25
CA HIS A 139 7.58 7.33 16.67
C HIS A 139 7.91 7.72 15.22
N GLY A 140 7.22 8.72 14.67
CA GLY A 140 7.39 9.14 13.27
C GLY A 140 6.93 8.11 12.24
N ILE A 141 5.96 7.25 12.61
CA ILE A 141 5.41 6.20 11.75
C ILE A 141 4.02 6.63 11.28
N GLU A 142 3.79 6.67 9.97
CA GLU A 142 2.50 6.93 9.35
C GLU A 142 1.63 5.67 9.34
N LEU A 143 0.33 5.84 9.54
CA LEU A 143 -0.67 4.83 9.23
C LEU A 143 -1.22 5.08 7.82
N CYS A 144 -1.24 4.05 6.99
CA CYS A 144 -1.63 4.14 5.59
C CYS A 144 -2.87 3.28 5.32
N LEU A 145 -4.04 3.93 5.17
CA LEU A 145 -5.30 3.26 4.86
C LEU A 145 -5.24 2.64 3.47
N GLU A 146 -5.37 1.34 3.38
CA GLU A 146 -5.50 0.68 2.09
C GLU A 146 -6.95 0.77 1.60
N CYS A 147 -7.15 1.52 0.52
CA CYS A 147 -8.45 1.66 -0.13
C CYS A 147 -8.79 0.39 -0.91
N HIS A 148 -9.42 -0.55 -0.23
CA HIS A 148 -9.74 -1.88 -0.73
C HIS A 148 -11.23 -2.19 -0.55
N GLU A 149 -11.80 -2.99 -1.47
CA GLU A 149 -13.19 -3.44 -1.33
C GLU A 149 -13.41 -4.22 -0.03
N GLY A 150 -14.58 -4.05 0.60
CA GLY A 150 -14.96 -4.72 1.85
C GLY A 150 -14.34 -4.10 3.10
N GLY A 151 -13.79 -2.90 3.01
CA GLY A 151 -13.44 -2.04 4.13
C GLY A 151 -14.24 -0.73 4.09
N LEU A 152 -14.20 0.08 5.16
CA LEU A 152 -14.89 1.38 5.20
C LEU A 152 -14.28 2.40 4.22
N MET A 153 -13.11 2.11 3.67
CA MET A 153 -12.39 2.90 2.68
C MET A 153 -12.49 2.31 1.26
N ASP A 154 -13.52 1.51 0.99
CA ASP A 154 -13.76 0.91 -0.34
C ASP A 154 -14.16 1.91 -1.43
N THR A 155 -14.52 3.13 -1.02
CA THR A 155 -14.80 4.27 -1.88
C THR A 155 -13.98 5.48 -1.45
N SER A 156 -13.77 6.45 -2.36
CA SER A 156 -13.08 7.70 -2.01
C SER A 156 -13.83 8.51 -0.94
N HIS A 157 -15.15 8.43 -0.91
CA HIS A 157 -15.96 9.06 0.12
C HIS A 157 -15.77 8.40 1.48
N GLY A 158 -15.74 7.06 1.54
CA GLY A 158 -15.46 6.32 2.75
C GLY A 158 -14.06 6.63 3.31
N ALA A 159 -13.05 6.63 2.44
CA ALA A 159 -11.70 7.02 2.81
C ALA A 159 -11.62 8.46 3.34
N LEU A 160 -12.23 9.44 2.64
CA LEU A 160 -12.28 10.83 3.09
C LEU A 160 -12.99 10.98 4.43
N ARG A 161 -14.08 10.25 4.66
CA ARG A 161 -14.77 10.26 5.95
C ARG A 161 -13.83 9.82 7.07
N LEU A 162 -13.10 8.71 6.91
CA LEU A 162 -12.11 8.26 7.90
C LEU A 162 -11.03 9.31 8.12
N LEU A 163 -10.44 9.85 7.06
CA LEU A 163 -9.39 10.88 7.14
C LEU A 163 -9.86 12.12 7.93
N HIS A 164 -11.06 12.61 7.63
CA HIS A 164 -11.61 13.82 8.28
C HIS A 164 -12.05 13.57 9.71
N GLU A 165 -12.74 12.45 9.98
CA GLU A 165 -13.26 12.16 11.31
C GLU A 165 -12.18 11.64 12.28
N VAL A 166 -11.16 10.91 11.80
CA VAL A 166 -9.94 10.60 12.58
C VAL A 166 -9.16 11.88 12.87
N SER A 167 -9.09 12.78 11.88
CA SER A 167 -8.46 14.11 12.01
C SER A 167 -6.99 14.07 12.46
N SER A 168 -6.24 13.09 11.95
CA SER A 168 -4.81 12.95 12.22
C SER A 168 -4.00 13.20 10.95
N LYS A 169 -2.95 14.00 11.04
CA LYS A 169 -1.98 14.21 9.95
C LYS A 169 -1.15 12.96 9.67
N ASN A 170 -1.16 12.01 10.61
CA ASN A 170 -0.43 10.76 10.55
C ASN A 170 -1.21 9.64 9.84
N LEU A 171 -2.44 9.93 9.37
CA LEU A 171 -3.25 9.02 8.58
C LEU A 171 -3.20 9.42 7.12
N THR A 172 -2.71 8.51 6.29
CA THR A 172 -2.53 8.67 4.85
C THR A 172 -3.22 7.57 4.06
N VAL A 173 -3.09 7.55 2.75
CA VAL A 173 -3.79 6.60 1.86
C VAL A 173 -2.79 5.73 1.10
N ASN A 174 -3.02 4.42 1.14
CA ASN A 174 -2.56 3.45 0.17
C ASN A 174 -3.68 3.25 -0.86
N LEU A 175 -3.51 3.81 -2.04
CA LEU A 175 -4.54 3.79 -3.07
C LEU A 175 -4.43 2.52 -3.91
N GLN A 176 -5.51 1.74 -3.94
CA GLN A 176 -5.63 0.56 -4.79
C GLN A 176 -6.80 0.76 -5.76
N LEU A 177 -6.49 1.10 -6.99
CA LEU A 177 -7.48 1.38 -8.02
C LEU A 177 -7.88 0.12 -8.79
N PRO A 178 -9.14 0.08 -9.29
CA PRO A 178 -10.23 1.04 -9.10
C PRO A 178 -10.95 0.86 -7.77
N LEU A 179 -11.51 1.95 -7.22
CA LEU A 179 -12.37 1.88 -6.04
C LEU A 179 -13.80 1.44 -6.43
N VAL A 180 -14.55 0.94 -5.46
CA VAL A 180 -15.87 0.36 -5.68
C VAL A 180 -16.83 1.38 -6.27
N GLY A 181 -17.31 1.12 -7.48
CA GLY A 181 -18.30 1.95 -8.17
C GLY A 181 -17.82 3.33 -8.61
N GLU A 182 -16.50 3.59 -8.59
CA GLU A 182 -15.93 4.89 -8.96
C GLU A 182 -15.06 4.80 -10.22
N HIS A 183 -15.05 5.89 -10.98
CA HIS A 183 -14.03 6.07 -12.02
C HIS A 183 -12.71 6.52 -11.36
N TRP A 184 -11.59 5.98 -11.80
CA TRP A 184 -10.29 6.24 -11.17
C TRP A 184 -9.92 7.75 -11.10
N CYS A 185 -10.35 8.56 -12.08
CA CYS A 185 -10.13 10.01 -12.04
C CYS A 185 -10.74 10.67 -10.82
N ASP A 186 -11.97 10.29 -10.47
CA ASP A 186 -12.70 10.87 -9.34
C ASP A 186 -12.04 10.46 -8.01
N SER A 187 -11.61 9.21 -7.92
CA SER A 187 -10.88 8.70 -6.75
C SER A 187 -9.57 9.44 -6.56
N VAL A 188 -8.79 9.62 -7.63
CA VAL A 188 -7.52 10.37 -7.60
C VAL A 188 -7.75 11.83 -7.23
N ASP A 189 -8.75 12.50 -7.82
CA ASP A 189 -9.06 13.91 -7.53
C ASP A 189 -9.35 14.15 -6.06
N ARG A 190 -10.03 13.22 -5.42
CA ARG A 190 -10.39 13.32 -4.00
C ARG A 190 -9.27 12.93 -3.06
N LEU A 191 -8.44 11.95 -3.42
CA LEU A 191 -7.48 11.33 -2.51
C LEU A 191 -6.03 11.71 -2.74
N ALA A 192 -5.67 12.39 -3.83
CA ALA A 192 -4.28 12.67 -4.20
C ALA A 192 -3.46 13.35 -3.07
N ALA A 193 -4.04 14.33 -2.38
CA ALA A 193 -3.35 15.04 -1.30
C ALA A 193 -2.99 14.13 -0.10
N TYR A 194 -3.73 13.05 0.08
CA TYR A 194 -3.54 12.07 1.16
C TYR A 194 -2.76 10.83 0.72
N THR A 195 -2.65 10.59 -0.59
CA THR A 195 -1.98 9.40 -1.13
C THR A 195 -0.48 9.46 -0.89
N ARG A 196 0.08 8.39 -0.32
CA ARG A 196 1.52 8.19 -0.08
C ARG A 196 2.01 6.88 -0.65
N HIS A 197 1.09 5.96 -0.90
CA HIS A 197 1.37 4.61 -1.37
C HIS A 197 0.33 4.17 -2.38
N ILE A 198 0.71 3.33 -3.33
CA ILE A 198 -0.19 2.73 -4.32
C ILE A 198 0.17 1.27 -4.48
N HIS A 199 -0.80 0.39 -4.32
CA HIS A 199 -0.70 -0.99 -4.78
C HIS A 199 -1.03 -1.06 -6.26
N LEU A 200 -0.06 -1.52 -7.03
CA LEU A 200 -0.18 -1.65 -8.48
C LEU A 200 -0.66 -3.04 -8.87
N HIS A 201 -1.78 -3.06 -9.56
CA HIS A 201 -2.32 -4.22 -10.25
C HIS A 201 -2.58 -3.88 -11.71
N ASN A 202 -2.67 -4.88 -12.55
CA ASN A 202 -3.24 -4.75 -13.89
C ASN A 202 -3.96 -6.03 -14.30
N TRP A 203 -4.88 -5.91 -15.24
CA TRP A 203 -5.79 -7.00 -15.64
C TRP A 203 -5.91 -7.05 -17.14
N THR A 204 -6.03 -8.27 -17.68
CA THR A 204 -6.21 -8.47 -19.13
C THR A 204 -7.61 -8.09 -19.59
N SER A 205 -8.65 -8.34 -18.78
CA SER A 205 -10.03 -8.09 -19.17
C SER A 205 -10.95 -7.70 -18.02
N GLY A 206 -11.02 -8.48 -16.96
CA GLY A 206 -11.82 -8.23 -15.76
C GLY A 206 -11.02 -7.52 -14.68
N LEU A 207 -11.58 -7.49 -13.47
CA LEU A 207 -10.91 -6.97 -12.27
C LEU A 207 -10.67 -8.08 -11.23
N GLY A 208 -10.85 -9.34 -11.63
CA GLY A 208 -10.67 -10.49 -10.75
C GLY A 208 -9.21 -10.95 -10.65
N VAL A 209 -8.89 -11.65 -9.58
CA VAL A 209 -7.57 -12.26 -9.39
C VAL A 209 -7.18 -13.16 -10.58
N GLY A 210 -8.17 -13.84 -11.20
CA GLY A 210 -7.95 -14.65 -12.39
C GLY A 210 -7.53 -13.90 -13.64
N ASP A 211 -7.69 -12.58 -13.69
CA ASP A 211 -7.35 -11.72 -14.84
C ASP A 211 -6.07 -10.90 -14.61
N LEU A 212 -5.42 -11.03 -13.46
CA LEU A 212 -4.18 -10.31 -13.16
C LEU A 212 -3.09 -10.62 -14.19
N THR A 213 -2.31 -9.60 -14.54
CA THR A 213 -1.20 -9.70 -15.48
C THR A 213 -0.09 -8.70 -15.13
N PHE A 214 1.01 -8.71 -15.87
CA PHE A 214 2.07 -7.71 -15.72
C PHE A 214 1.53 -6.30 -15.92
N ILE A 215 2.16 -5.34 -15.24
CA ILE A 215 1.68 -3.94 -15.26
C ILE A 215 1.68 -3.36 -16.68
N ASP A 216 2.59 -3.76 -17.55
CA ASP A 216 2.71 -3.29 -18.94
C ASP A 216 1.78 -3.99 -19.94
N GLU A 217 1.13 -5.10 -19.58
CA GLU A 217 0.24 -5.88 -20.46
C GLU A 217 -1.24 -5.65 -20.22
N GLY A 218 -1.59 -5.10 -19.08
CA GLY A 218 -2.99 -4.93 -18.69
C GLY A 218 -3.69 -3.79 -19.41
N ALA A 219 -5.01 -3.80 -19.29
CA ALA A 219 -5.89 -2.79 -19.90
C ALA A 219 -5.88 -1.45 -19.13
N PHE A 220 -5.37 -1.41 -17.91
CA PHE A 220 -5.35 -0.21 -17.09
C PHE A 220 -4.06 0.59 -17.32
N ASP A 221 -4.20 1.84 -17.79
CA ASP A 221 -3.07 2.72 -18.05
C ASP A 221 -2.72 3.54 -16.79
N TRP A 222 -1.55 3.32 -16.24
CA TRP A 222 -1.05 4.00 -15.04
C TRP A 222 -0.44 5.38 -15.32
N ALA A 223 -0.04 5.70 -16.57
CA ALA A 223 0.59 6.97 -16.89
C ALA A 223 -0.33 8.19 -16.59
N PRO A 224 -1.60 8.21 -17.04
CA PRO A 224 -2.52 9.31 -16.70
C PRO A 224 -2.83 9.38 -15.20
N VAL A 225 -2.85 8.26 -14.48
CA VAL A 225 -3.04 8.24 -13.01
C VAL A 225 -1.93 8.99 -12.30
N LEU A 226 -0.66 8.67 -12.63
CA LEU A 226 0.51 9.31 -12.02
C LEU A 226 0.59 10.81 -12.38
N THR A 227 0.28 11.14 -13.62
CA THR A 227 0.20 12.54 -14.07
C THR A 227 -0.83 13.32 -13.25
N ARG A 228 -2.01 12.75 -13.07
CA ARG A 228 -3.10 13.39 -12.32
C ARG A 228 -2.80 13.51 -10.83
N LEU A 229 -2.19 12.49 -10.21
CA LEU A 229 -1.72 12.57 -8.82
C LEU A 229 -0.79 13.77 -8.61
N ARG A 230 0.18 13.93 -9.49
CA ARG A 230 1.10 15.09 -9.47
C ARG A 230 0.37 16.42 -9.64
N GLU A 231 -0.56 16.51 -10.60
CA GLU A 231 -1.35 17.72 -10.86
C GLU A 231 -2.26 18.09 -9.69
N ARG A 232 -2.75 17.10 -8.95
CA ARG A 232 -3.61 17.27 -7.78
C ARG A 232 -2.84 17.45 -6.47
N GLY A 233 -1.51 17.60 -6.53
CA GLY A 233 -0.70 17.98 -5.38
C GLY A 233 -0.32 16.81 -4.47
N CYS A 234 -0.29 15.58 -4.98
CA CYS A 234 0.35 14.47 -4.28
C CYS A 234 1.83 14.82 -4.07
N PRO A 235 2.34 14.87 -2.81
CA PRO A 235 3.70 15.34 -2.58
C PRO A 235 4.76 14.31 -2.95
N SER A 236 4.49 13.06 -2.64
CA SER A 236 5.35 11.92 -2.93
C SER A 236 4.54 10.63 -2.89
N VAL A 237 4.93 9.62 -3.65
CA VAL A 237 4.23 8.34 -3.66
C VAL A 237 5.19 7.16 -3.84
N CYS A 238 4.93 6.08 -3.11
CA CYS A 238 5.55 4.79 -3.34
C CYS A 238 4.64 3.94 -4.25
N LEU A 239 5.17 3.47 -5.35
CA LEU A 239 4.50 2.56 -6.28
C LEU A 239 4.94 1.14 -5.97
N SER A 240 4.05 0.30 -5.49
CA SER A 240 4.36 -1.05 -5.07
C SER A 240 3.63 -2.09 -5.92
N VAL A 241 4.38 -3.00 -6.53
CA VAL A 241 3.82 -4.09 -7.34
C VAL A 241 3.29 -5.17 -6.43
N GLU A 242 1.98 -5.41 -6.47
CA GLU A 242 1.30 -6.37 -5.59
C GLU A 242 0.73 -7.59 -6.33
N HIS A 243 0.38 -7.49 -7.61
CA HIS A 243 -0.33 -8.55 -8.33
C HIS A 243 0.35 -9.94 -8.23
N ALA A 244 1.67 -9.99 -8.19
CA ALA A 244 2.42 -11.24 -8.10
C ALA A 244 2.17 -12.02 -6.81
N THR A 245 1.65 -11.38 -5.77
CA THR A 245 1.30 -12.05 -4.51
C THR A 245 0.02 -12.87 -4.63
N HIS A 246 -0.80 -12.62 -5.65
CA HIS A 246 -2.16 -13.12 -5.74
C HIS A 246 -2.45 -14.02 -6.94
N ASP A 247 -1.71 -13.86 -8.04
CA ASP A 247 -2.12 -14.50 -9.29
C ASP A 247 -1.75 -15.98 -9.40
N GLY A 248 -0.70 -16.42 -8.72
CA GLY A 248 -0.22 -17.81 -8.72
C GLY A 248 0.16 -18.38 -10.09
N ARG A 249 0.14 -17.56 -11.16
CA ARG A 249 0.40 -17.97 -12.56
C ARG A 249 1.71 -17.44 -13.10
N HIS A 250 2.08 -16.24 -12.72
CA HIS A 250 3.33 -15.62 -13.16
C HIS A 250 4.47 -15.97 -12.21
N ASP A 251 5.64 -16.22 -12.77
CA ASP A 251 6.86 -16.35 -11.97
C ASP A 251 7.16 -15.03 -11.26
N PRO A 252 7.22 -15.00 -9.92
CA PRO A 252 7.50 -13.77 -9.20
C PRO A 252 8.83 -13.10 -9.56
N LEU A 253 9.86 -13.87 -9.93
CA LEU A 253 11.14 -13.31 -10.38
C LEU A 253 11.02 -12.64 -11.76
N GLU A 254 10.22 -13.18 -12.65
CA GLU A 254 9.91 -12.54 -13.92
C GLU A 254 9.11 -11.26 -13.72
N THR A 255 8.14 -11.27 -12.79
CA THR A 255 7.39 -10.07 -12.40
C THR A 255 8.33 -8.98 -11.89
N VAL A 256 9.23 -9.31 -10.96
CA VAL A 256 10.25 -8.36 -10.48
C VAL A 256 11.01 -7.73 -11.64
N ARG A 257 11.51 -8.56 -12.56
CA ARG A 257 12.33 -8.09 -13.68
C ARG A 257 11.56 -7.23 -14.66
N ARG A 258 10.35 -7.62 -15.01
CA ARG A 258 9.53 -7.01 -16.04
C ARG A 258 8.89 -5.71 -15.56
N ASP A 259 8.19 -5.79 -14.44
CA ASP A 259 7.48 -4.63 -13.89
C ASP A 259 8.46 -3.57 -13.37
N GLY A 260 9.59 -3.96 -12.78
CA GLY A 260 10.63 -3.02 -12.40
C GLY A 260 11.16 -2.22 -13.58
N ARG A 261 11.38 -2.87 -14.74
CA ARG A 261 11.80 -2.20 -15.98
C ARG A 261 10.72 -1.26 -16.50
N TYR A 262 9.48 -1.73 -16.55
CA TYR A 262 8.35 -0.93 -17.01
C TYR A 262 8.14 0.31 -16.13
N LEU A 263 8.11 0.14 -14.83
CA LEU A 263 7.91 1.24 -13.88
C LEU A 263 9.04 2.27 -13.92
N SER A 264 10.28 1.83 -14.10
CA SER A 264 11.42 2.73 -14.31
C SER A 264 11.26 3.59 -15.57
N THR A 265 10.68 3.03 -16.63
CA THR A 265 10.39 3.75 -17.86
C THR A 265 9.21 4.70 -17.70
N LEU A 266 8.14 4.23 -17.09
CA LEU A 266 6.93 5.00 -16.79
C LEU A 266 7.26 6.23 -15.94
N TRP A 267 8.06 6.05 -14.90
CA TRP A 267 8.59 7.12 -14.06
C TRP A 267 9.26 8.23 -14.88
N ASN A 268 10.19 7.87 -15.75
CA ASN A 268 10.92 8.84 -16.55
C ASN A 268 9.98 9.63 -17.48
N SER A 269 8.93 9.00 -18.01
CA SER A 269 7.95 9.66 -18.90
C SER A 269 7.06 10.66 -18.16
N VAL A 270 6.67 10.36 -16.92
CA VAL A 270 5.81 11.24 -16.10
C VAL A 270 6.59 12.43 -15.53
N LEU A 271 7.87 12.23 -15.16
CA LEU A 271 8.71 13.31 -14.60
C LEU A 271 9.30 14.25 -15.65
N ARG A 272 9.53 13.76 -16.84
CA ARG A 272 10.04 14.56 -17.97
C ARG A 272 8.92 14.75 -18.97
N PRO A 273 7.97 15.69 -18.75
CA PRO A 273 7.09 16.04 -19.83
C PRO A 273 7.98 16.49 -20.99
N THR A 274 7.97 15.74 -22.06
CA THR A 274 8.51 16.20 -23.34
C THR A 274 7.74 17.46 -23.67
N TYR A 275 8.36 18.62 -23.47
CA TYR A 275 7.90 19.83 -24.13
C TYR A 275 8.02 19.53 -25.63
N ALA A 276 6.92 19.08 -26.22
CA ALA A 276 6.78 19.11 -27.67
C ALA A 276 6.88 20.56 -28.09
N HIS A 277 7.93 20.88 -28.83
CA HIS A 277 8.16 22.17 -29.48
C HIS A 277 7.11 22.40 -30.55
#